data_1e8364229c38d109688e5ce1269990f2
#
_entry.id   1e8364229c38d109688e5ce1269990f2
#
_cell.length_a   1.000
_cell.length_b   1.000
_cell.length_c   1.000
_cell.angle_alpha   90.00
_cell.angle_beta   90.00
_cell.angle_gamma   90.00
#
_symmetry.space_group_name_H-M   'P 1'
#
loop_
_entity.id
_entity.type
_entity.pdbx_description
1 polymer ?
#
loop_
_entity_poly.entity_id
_entity_poly.type
_entity_poly.pdbx_seq_one_letter_code
_entity_poly.pdbx_strand_id
1 'polypeptide(L)'
;MRLGVAHMSQMTQATQTTQNAVPGLNLSGEWIGHYRGHFDQVVKITQLGDEVVAVKITGDDHVPGGQVTFRANVKTGVGEGQVAEKEFRNACFVPGKLEIMNAERIVFTWENCGKVEFRKDD
;
A
#
# COMPACT_ATOMS: atom_id res chain seq x y z
N MET A 1 -12.89 4.69 -26.00
CA MET A 1 -12.60 4.69 -25.51
C MET A 1 -12.96 4.97 -25.01
N ARG A 2 -12.42 4.86 -25.32
CA ARG A 2 -12.22 4.78 -24.91
C ARG A 2 -12.42 4.88 -24.75
N LEU A 3 -11.97 4.39 -24.90
CA LEU A 3 -11.66 4.25 -24.62
C LEU A 3 -11.80 4.27 -24.38
N GLY A 4 -11.99 4.16 -25.21
CA GLY A 4 -11.49 3.74 -24.75
C GLY A 4 -11.76 3.79 -24.56
N VAL A 5 -11.30 3.24 -24.51
CA VAL A 5 -10.93 3.08 -24.10
C VAL A 5 -11.17 3.21 -23.79
N ALA A 6 -11.30 2.86 -24.36
CA ALA A 6 -10.94 2.71 -23.78
C ALA A 6 -11.19 2.74 -23.46
N HIS A 7 -10.77 2.16 -23.51
CA HIS A 7 -10.61 2.10 -23.01
C HIS A 7 -10.67 2.09 -22.84
N MET A 8 -10.41 1.61 -23.02
CA MET A 8 -9.98 1.51 -22.53
C MET A 8 -9.85 1.62 -22.35
N SER A 9 -10.04 1.37 -22.80
CA SER A 9 -9.51 1.35 -22.25
C SER A 9 -9.49 1.47 -22.07
N GLN A 10 -9.22 1.00 -22.28
CA GLN A 10 -8.73 1.00 -21.72
C GLN A 10 -8.44 0.89 -21.42
N MET A 11 -8.41 0.53 -21.85
CA MET A 11 -7.79 0.39 -21.25
C MET A 11 -7.38 0.36 -21.19
N THR A 12 -7.51 0.14 -21.62
CA THR A 12 -6.72 0.03 -21.08
C THR A 12 -6.42 0.11 -20.93
N GLN A 13 -6.03 -0.20 -21.08
CA GLN A 13 -5.32 -0.21 -20.52
C GLN A 13 -4.86 -0.35 -20.26
N ALA A 14 -4.98 -0.64 -20.83
CA ALA A 14 -4.22 -0.85 -20.30
C ALA A 14 -3.84 -0.91 -19.98
N THR A 15 -3.76 -1.15 -19.84
CA THR A 15 -3.08 -1.19 -19.46
C THR A 15 -2.84 -0.91 -18.92
N GLN A 16 -2.80 -0.99 -18.73
CA GLN A 16 -2.45 -0.74 -18.09
C GLN A 16 -2.48 -0.26 -17.28
N THR A 17 -2.51 0.10 -17.94
CA THR A 17 -2.17 0.31 -16.81
C THR A 17 -2.91 0.23 -15.53
N THR A 18 -3.76 -0.15 -15.14
CA THR A 18 -4.27 -0.42 -13.83
C THR A 18 -4.03 -1.84 -13.45
N GLN A 19 -2.82 -2.10 -13.13
CA GLN A 19 -2.44 -3.45 -12.73
C GLN A 19 -3.13 -3.87 -11.42
N ASN A 20 -3.74 -2.94 -10.68
CA ASN A 20 -4.39 -3.24 -9.40
C ASN A 20 -5.86 -3.60 -9.53
N ALA A 21 -6.40 -3.61 -10.73
CA ALA A 21 -7.84 -3.86 -10.91
C ALA A 21 -8.12 -5.36 -10.93
N VAL A 22 -8.20 -5.96 -9.75
CA VAL A 22 -8.53 -7.39 -9.60
C VAL A 22 -9.91 -7.46 -8.94
N PRO A 23 -10.96 -7.81 -9.71
CA PRO A 23 -12.32 -7.85 -9.15
C PRO A 23 -12.42 -8.82 -7.99
N GLY A 24 -13.09 -8.41 -6.94
CA GLY A 24 -13.33 -9.24 -5.77
C GLY A 24 -12.16 -9.40 -4.83
N LEU A 25 -11.01 -8.85 -5.16
CA LEU A 25 -9.85 -8.97 -4.27
C LEU A 25 -10.04 -8.09 -3.04
N ASN A 26 -9.84 -8.68 -1.86
CA ASN A 26 -9.92 -7.97 -0.59
C ASN A 26 -8.60 -8.16 0.15
N LEU A 27 -7.96 -7.05 0.49
CA LEU A 27 -6.66 -7.07 1.14
C LEU A 27 -6.76 -7.06 2.66
N SER A 28 -7.98 -7.07 3.24
CA SER A 28 -8.13 -7.04 4.69
C SER A 28 -7.42 -8.21 5.34
N GLY A 29 -6.76 -7.96 6.45
CA GLY A 29 -6.06 -8.98 7.21
C GLY A 29 -4.68 -8.53 7.63
N GLU A 30 -3.88 -9.47 8.13
CA GLU A 30 -2.54 -9.16 8.59
C GLU A 30 -1.53 -9.46 7.51
N TRP A 31 -0.53 -8.59 7.41
CA TRP A 31 0.52 -8.66 6.41
C TRP A 31 1.86 -8.43 7.08
N ILE A 32 2.90 -9.07 6.56
CA ILE A 32 4.27 -8.90 7.06
C ILE A 32 5.05 -8.10 6.04
N GLY A 33 5.60 -6.97 6.47
CA GLY A 33 6.44 -6.12 5.67
C GLY A 33 7.89 -6.26 6.06
N HIS A 34 8.76 -6.36 5.05
CA HIS A 34 10.20 -6.45 5.26
C HIS A 34 10.81 -5.07 5.04
N TYR A 35 10.93 -4.31 6.12
CA TYR A 35 11.46 -2.96 6.06
C TYR A 35 12.97 -2.99 6.08
N ARG A 36 13.56 -2.26 5.14
CA ARG A 36 15.01 -2.24 5.01
C ARG A 36 15.65 -1.65 6.28
N GLY A 37 16.62 -2.38 6.84
CA GLY A 37 17.33 -1.94 8.03
C GLY A 37 16.56 -2.12 9.33
N HIS A 38 15.38 -2.76 9.27
CA HIS A 38 14.53 -3.00 10.44
C HIS A 38 14.13 -4.45 10.48
N PHE A 39 13.55 -4.86 11.61
CA PHE A 39 12.94 -6.18 11.70
C PHE A 39 11.67 -6.22 10.86
N ASP A 40 11.23 -7.43 10.52
CA ASP A 40 9.94 -7.58 9.87
C ASP A 40 8.86 -6.94 10.74
N GLN A 41 7.93 -6.28 10.06
CA GLN A 41 6.84 -5.55 10.71
C GLN A 41 5.52 -6.17 10.31
N VAL A 42 4.62 -6.33 11.28
CA VAL A 42 3.27 -6.78 11.00
C VAL A 42 2.37 -5.55 10.90
N VAL A 43 1.58 -5.51 9.84
CA VAL A 43 0.59 -4.46 9.65
C VAL A 43 -0.78 -5.12 9.48
N LYS A 44 -1.81 -4.39 9.88
CA LYS A 44 -3.20 -4.82 9.64
C LYS A 44 -3.79 -3.93 8.58
N ILE A 45 -4.26 -4.55 7.49
CA ILE A 45 -4.92 -3.82 6.42
C ILE A 45 -6.43 -3.98 6.59
N THR A 46 -7.14 -2.87 6.49
CA THR A 46 -8.60 -2.83 6.45
C THR A 46 -8.97 -2.23 5.10
N GLN A 47 -9.84 -2.93 4.37
CA GLN A 47 -10.32 -2.45 3.08
C GLN A 47 -11.81 -2.13 3.16
N LEU A 48 -12.17 -0.92 2.76
CA LEU A 48 -13.56 -0.48 2.64
C LEU A 48 -13.74 0.02 1.22
N GLY A 49 -14.46 -0.76 0.41
CA GLY A 49 -14.60 -0.43 -1.02
C GLY A 49 -13.24 -0.46 -1.70
N ASP A 50 -12.88 0.67 -2.29
CA ASP A 50 -11.61 0.79 -3.02
C ASP A 50 -10.48 1.36 -2.17
N GLU A 51 -10.75 1.63 -0.88
CA GLU A 51 -9.74 2.23 0.00
C GLU A 51 -9.19 1.20 0.96
N VAL A 52 -7.87 1.20 1.11
CA VAL A 52 -7.20 0.39 2.11
C VAL A 52 -6.42 1.30 3.05
N VAL A 53 -6.40 0.89 4.32
CA VAL A 53 -5.61 1.55 5.35
C VAL A 53 -4.79 0.48 6.04
N ALA A 54 -3.48 0.68 6.11
CA ALA A 54 -2.57 -0.24 6.77
C ALA A 54 -2.09 0.40 8.07
N VAL A 55 -2.32 -0.29 9.17
CA VAL A 55 -1.96 0.17 10.51
C VAL A 55 -0.88 -0.75 11.05
N LYS A 56 0.18 -0.19 11.59
CA LYS A 56 1.24 -1.00 12.20
C LYS A 56 0.73 -1.70 13.44
N ILE A 57 0.94 -3.01 13.51
CA ILE A 57 0.73 -3.78 14.74
C ILE A 57 2.01 -3.76 15.54
N THR A 58 3.13 -4.12 14.89
CA THR A 58 4.45 -3.92 15.48
C THR A 58 4.97 -2.59 15.01
N GLY A 59 5.58 -1.84 15.90
CA GLY A 59 6.15 -0.55 15.54
C GLY A 59 7.66 -0.60 15.47
N ASP A 60 8.24 0.51 15.04
CA ASP A 60 9.68 0.71 15.09
C ASP A 60 9.98 2.05 15.76
N ASP A 61 11.25 2.46 15.74
CA ASP A 61 11.66 3.70 16.42
C ASP A 61 11.10 4.95 15.74
N HIS A 62 10.59 4.82 14.53
CA HIS A 62 10.10 5.95 13.74
C HIS A 62 8.60 6.04 13.78
N VAL A 63 7.89 4.94 13.47
CA VAL A 63 6.42 4.92 13.46
C VAL A 63 5.98 3.80 14.40
N PRO A 64 5.37 4.16 15.54
CA PRO A 64 5.00 3.16 16.54
C PRO A 64 3.80 2.33 16.12
N GLY A 65 3.58 1.25 16.85
CA GLY A 65 2.39 0.43 16.67
C GLY A 65 1.13 1.25 16.90
N GLY A 66 0.07 0.92 16.17
CA GLY A 66 -1.19 1.64 16.23
C GLY A 66 -1.29 2.80 15.26
N GLN A 67 -0.21 3.17 14.61
CA GLN A 67 -0.20 4.27 13.66
C GLN A 67 -0.39 3.77 12.23
N VAL A 68 -1.03 4.58 11.40
CA VAL A 68 -1.18 4.29 9.99
C VAL A 68 0.19 4.32 9.33
N THR A 69 0.54 3.27 8.59
CA THR A 69 1.77 3.29 7.80
C THR A 69 1.52 3.75 6.37
N PHE A 70 0.37 3.34 5.79
CA PHE A 70 -0.02 3.87 4.48
C PHE A 70 -1.53 3.71 4.28
N ARG A 71 -2.04 4.46 3.31
CA ARG A 71 -3.40 4.28 2.81
C ARG A 71 -3.36 4.49 1.30
N ALA A 72 -4.26 3.83 0.60
CA ALA A 72 -4.24 3.88 -0.85
C ALA A 72 -5.58 3.46 -1.44
N ASN A 73 -5.79 3.85 -2.69
CA ASN A 73 -6.90 3.38 -3.50
C ASN A 73 -6.41 2.13 -4.24
N VAL A 74 -7.13 1.02 -4.12
CA VAL A 74 -6.69 -0.25 -4.71
C VAL A 74 -6.80 -0.27 -6.23
N LYS A 75 -7.69 0.54 -6.80
CA LYS A 75 -7.84 0.57 -8.26
C LYS A 75 -6.74 1.37 -8.93
N THR A 76 -6.45 2.54 -8.39
CA THR A 76 -5.48 3.44 -9.01
C THR A 76 -4.08 3.22 -8.50
N GLY A 77 -3.95 2.68 -7.29
CA GLY A 77 -2.67 2.56 -6.60
C GLY A 77 -2.22 3.84 -5.93
N VAL A 78 -2.95 4.94 -6.13
CA VAL A 78 -2.55 6.23 -5.58
C VAL A 78 -2.83 6.25 -4.08
N GLY A 79 -1.85 6.69 -3.31
CA GLY A 79 -2.00 6.75 -1.87
C GLY A 79 -0.98 7.66 -1.21
N GLU A 80 -0.85 7.48 0.08
CA GLU A 80 0.12 8.23 0.87
C GLU A 80 0.62 7.34 2.00
N GLY A 81 1.89 7.53 2.36
CA GLY A 81 2.52 6.76 3.41
C GLY A 81 3.10 7.66 4.48
N GLN A 82 3.06 7.20 5.72
CA GLN A 82 3.56 7.98 6.84
C GLN A 82 5.06 7.76 7.01
N VAL A 83 5.78 8.84 7.19
CA VAL A 83 7.20 8.85 7.52
C VAL A 83 7.40 9.68 8.76
N ALA A 84 8.43 9.36 9.54
CA ALA A 84 8.74 10.09 10.76
C ALA A 84 10.20 9.94 11.09
N GLU A 85 10.71 10.91 11.85
CA GLU A 85 12.02 10.80 12.46
C GLU A 85 11.91 9.94 13.73
N LYS A 86 13.06 9.59 14.31
CA LYS A 86 13.08 8.79 15.53
C LYS A 86 12.16 9.38 16.59
N GLU A 87 11.55 8.49 17.37
CA GLU A 87 10.60 8.83 18.42
C GLU A 87 9.35 9.50 17.87
N PHE A 88 9.00 9.13 16.62
CA PHE A 88 7.79 9.61 15.96
C PHE A 88 7.73 11.13 15.83
N ARG A 89 8.90 11.76 15.71
CA ARG A 89 8.95 13.21 15.56
C ARG A 89 8.78 13.61 14.12
N ASN A 90 8.17 14.77 13.91
CA ASN A 90 7.95 15.37 12.60
C ASN A 90 7.26 14.40 11.63
N ALA A 91 6.31 13.62 12.16
CA ALA A 91 5.57 12.67 11.35
C ALA A 91 4.76 13.39 10.29
N CYS A 92 4.77 12.87 9.07
CA CYS A 92 3.98 13.44 7.98
C CYS A 92 3.68 12.34 6.97
N PHE A 93 2.71 12.62 6.10
CA PHE A 93 2.39 11.73 5.00
C PHE A 93 3.02 12.26 3.73
N VAL A 94 3.60 11.35 2.96
CA VAL A 94 4.16 11.68 1.64
C VAL A 94 3.39 10.87 0.59
N PRO A 95 3.36 11.34 -0.66
CA PRO A 95 2.70 10.59 -1.72
C PRO A 95 3.30 9.19 -1.84
N GLY A 96 2.44 8.23 -2.20
CA GLY A 96 2.89 6.86 -2.34
C GLY A 96 2.09 6.12 -3.38
N LYS A 97 2.53 4.90 -3.66
CA LYS A 97 1.89 4.07 -4.66
C LYS A 97 1.81 2.63 -4.16
N LEU A 98 0.62 2.06 -4.29
CA LEU A 98 0.37 0.66 -3.97
C LEU A 98 0.35 -0.15 -5.26
N GLU A 99 1.13 -1.23 -5.30
CA GLU A 99 1.11 -2.19 -6.39
C GLU A 99 0.70 -3.54 -5.84
N ILE A 100 -0.34 -4.12 -6.42
CA ILE A 100 -0.83 -5.44 -6.02
C ILE A 100 -0.24 -6.46 -6.98
N MET A 101 0.68 -7.28 -6.48
CA MET A 101 1.34 -8.29 -7.30
C MET A 101 0.43 -9.50 -7.46
N ASN A 102 -0.21 -9.92 -6.37
CA ASN A 102 -1.20 -10.99 -6.37
C ASN A 102 -1.95 -10.94 -5.04
N ALA A 103 -2.78 -11.95 -4.76
CA ALA A 103 -3.61 -11.96 -3.55
C ALA A 103 -2.79 -12.03 -2.26
N GLU A 104 -1.50 -12.35 -2.36
CA GLU A 104 -0.65 -12.59 -1.19
C GLU A 104 0.57 -11.68 -1.13
N ARG A 105 0.77 -10.82 -2.12
CA ARG A 105 1.94 -9.95 -2.17
C ARG A 105 1.56 -8.59 -2.72
N ILE A 106 1.93 -7.55 -1.99
CA ILE A 106 1.75 -6.17 -2.41
C ILE A 106 3.04 -5.40 -2.14
N VAL A 107 3.22 -4.29 -2.83
CA VAL A 107 4.37 -3.40 -2.63
C VAL A 107 3.83 -2.00 -2.45
N PHE A 108 4.29 -1.32 -1.41
CA PHE A 108 3.99 0.10 -1.25
C PHE A 108 5.28 0.89 -1.35
N THR A 109 5.25 1.96 -2.16
CA THR A 109 6.39 2.85 -2.38
C THR A 109 6.07 4.20 -1.76
N TRP A 110 6.94 4.67 -0.86
CA TRP A 110 6.90 6.04 -0.32
C TRP A 110 7.75 6.91 -1.23
N GLU A 111 7.20 7.99 -1.72
CA GLU A 111 7.93 8.88 -2.63
C GLU A 111 9.23 9.34 -1.98
N ASN A 112 10.35 9.10 -2.66
CA ASN A 112 11.71 9.47 -2.22
C ASN A 112 12.16 8.81 -0.92
N CYS A 113 11.41 7.82 -0.42
CA CYS A 113 11.74 7.18 0.85
C CYS A 113 11.87 5.66 0.75
N GLY A 114 11.71 5.10 -0.45
CA GLY A 114 11.88 3.66 -0.65
C GLY A 114 10.58 2.90 -0.71
N LYS A 115 10.69 1.59 -0.79
CA LYS A 115 9.52 0.72 -0.92
C LYS A 115 9.63 -0.48 -0.02
N VAL A 116 8.48 -1.06 0.32
CA VAL A 116 8.40 -2.26 1.17
C VAL A 116 7.48 -3.26 0.48
N GLU A 117 7.92 -4.50 0.43
CA GLU A 117 7.06 -5.60 0.00
C GLU A 117 6.38 -6.19 1.23
N PHE A 118 5.06 -6.39 1.13
CA PHE A 118 4.28 -7.01 2.18
C PHE A 118 3.75 -8.34 1.66
N ARG A 119 3.79 -9.36 2.52
CA ARG A 119 3.23 -10.66 2.23
C ARG A 119 2.13 -10.98 3.21
N LYS A 120 1.09 -11.63 2.72
CA LYS A 120 -0.06 -12.02 3.55
C LYS A 120 0.42 -12.95 4.64
N ASP A 121 0.01 -12.65 5.85
CA ASP A 121 0.32 -13.48 7.03
C ASP A 121 -0.91 -14.33 7.32
N ASP A 122 -0.85 -15.59 6.97
CA ASP A 122 -1.95 -16.52 7.22
C ASP A 122 -1.69 -17.38 8.43
#